data_1889b3849fbea814720b76a5126b46c6
#
_entry.id   1889b3849fbea814720b76a5126b46c6
#
_cell.length_a   1.000
_cell.length_b   1.000
_cell.length_c   1.000
_cell.angle_alpha   90.00
_cell.angle_beta   90.00
_cell.angle_gamma   90.00
#
_symmetry.space_group_name_H-M   'P 1'
#
loop_
_entity.id
_entity.type
_entity.pdbx_description
1 polymer ?
#
loop_
_entity_poly.entity_id
_entity_poly.type
_entity_poly.pdbx_seq_one_letter_code
_entity_poly.pdbx_strand_id
1 'polypeptide(L)'
;MNKKSEILIYNLPDGSSNVEVLLNEDDIWMNKDALVNLYQTSRQNIEKHIKHIYEEGELELNRTCNKKLQVQTEGKRQVKREVPYYNLKMIIAIGYRVKSSVATSLWYTFSFESGIL
;
A
#
# COMPACT_ATOMS: atom_id res chain seq x y z
N MET A 1 0.46 9.87 -22.29
CA MET A 1 1.29 10.76 -21.49
C MET A 1 1.50 10.20 -20.09
N ASN A 2 2.72 10.18 -19.67
CA ASN A 2 3.01 9.64 -18.35
C ASN A 2 2.79 10.71 -17.29
N LYS A 3 1.89 10.43 -16.38
CA LYS A 3 1.74 11.26 -15.20
C LYS A 3 2.87 10.93 -14.24
N LYS A 4 3.44 11.95 -13.65
CA LYS A 4 4.46 11.73 -12.64
C LYS A 4 3.84 11.17 -11.38
N SER A 5 4.48 10.14 -10.82
CA SER A 5 4.12 9.65 -9.51
C SER A 5 4.66 10.61 -8.45
N GLU A 6 3.88 10.85 -7.43
CA GLU A 6 4.29 11.67 -6.31
C GLU A 6 4.42 10.80 -5.07
N ILE A 7 5.47 11.02 -4.30
CA ILE A 7 5.65 10.34 -3.03
C ILE A 7 5.14 11.25 -1.93
N LEU A 8 4.19 10.76 -1.16
CA LEU A 8 3.63 11.46 -0.02
C LEU A 8 3.99 10.72 1.25
N ILE A 9 4.15 11.48 2.33
CA ILE A 9 4.39 10.88 3.64
C ILE A 9 3.12 11.01 4.46
N TYR A 10 2.53 9.87 4.82
CA TYR A 10 1.36 9.83 5.69
C TYR A 10 1.83 9.60 7.12
N ASN A 11 1.51 10.51 8.01
CA ASN A 11 1.85 10.38 9.43
C ASN A 11 0.71 9.67 10.14
N LEU A 12 1.03 8.62 10.90
CA LEU A 12 0.03 7.91 11.66
C LEU A 12 -0.54 8.83 12.74
N PRO A 13 -1.85 8.70 13.05
CA PRO A 13 -2.50 9.58 14.02
C PRO A 13 -1.86 9.57 15.40
N ASP A 14 -1.27 8.44 15.81
CA ASP A 14 -0.60 8.31 17.09
C ASP A 14 0.84 8.80 17.09
N GLY A 15 1.35 9.24 15.95
CA GLY A 15 2.73 9.72 15.82
C GLY A 15 3.79 8.66 15.86
N SER A 16 3.42 7.38 15.83
CA SER A 16 4.37 6.28 15.99
C SER A 16 5.25 6.04 14.78
N SER A 17 4.80 6.44 13.59
CA SER A 17 5.50 6.11 12.36
C SER A 17 5.03 6.96 11.20
N ASN A 18 5.85 7.02 10.16
CA ASN A 18 5.50 7.58 8.86
C ASN A 18 5.31 6.46 7.87
N VAL A 19 4.41 6.67 6.92
CA VAL A 19 4.16 5.72 5.85
C VAL A 19 4.34 6.40 4.52
N GLU A 20 5.16 5.81 3.66
CA GLU A 20 5.39 6.32 2.32
C GLU A 20 4.27 5.87 1.39
N VAL A 21 3.61 6.83 0.77
CA VAL A 21 2.47 6.59 -0.11
C VAL A 21 2.81 7.12 -1.50
N LEU A 22 2.57 6.32 -2.51
CA LEU A 22 2.77 6.72 -3.89
C LEU A 22 1.43 7.12 -4.51
N LEU A 23 1.33 8.38 -4.92
CA LEU A 23 0.15 8.89 -5.60
C LEU A 23 0.38 8.84 -7.10
N ASN A 24 -0.48 8.14 -7.83
CA ASN A 24 -0.36 7.99 -9.28
C ASN A 24 -1.74 7.81 -9.90
N GLU A 25 -2.07 8.63 -10.89
CA GLU A 25 -3.34 8.56 -11.63
C GLU A 25 -4.57 8.57 -10.72
N ASP A 26 -4.55 9.44 -9.74
CA ASP A 26 -5.62 9.62 -8.78
C ASP A 26 -5.88 8.38 -7.89
N ASP A 27 -4.92 7.46 -7.85
CA ASP A 27 -4.97 6.34 -6.95
C ASP A 27 -3.76 6.36 -6.01
N ILE A 28 -3.86 5.63 -4.94
CA ILE A 28 -2.85 5.57 -3.90
C ILE A 28 -2.26 4.17 -3.90
N TRP A 29 -0.95 4.10 -3.83
CA TRP A 29 -0.22 2.83 -3.93
C TRP A 29 0.76 2.72 -2.77
N MET A 30 0.83 1.55 -2.18
CA MET A 30 1.78 1.23 -1.11
C MET A 30 2.45 -0.10 -1.39
N ASN A 31 3.75 -0.18 -1.07
CA ASN A 31 4.44 -1.46 -1.08
C ASN A 31 4.22 -2.20 0.24
N LYS A 32 4.76 -3.42 0.36
CA LYS A 32 4.56 -4.22 1.56
C LYS A 32 5.17 -3.57 2.79
N ASP A 33 6.32 -2.93 2.66
CA ASP A 33 6.97 -2.27 3.79
C ASP A 33 6.10 -1.14 4.34
N ALA A 34 5.48 -0.37 3.45
CA ALA A 34 4.55 0.69 3.86
C ALA A 34 3.34 0.10 4.58
N LEU A 35 2.81 -1.01 4.10
CA LEU A 35 1.68 -1.68 4.73
C LEU A 35 2.02 -2.21 6.13
N VAL A 36 3.23 -2.75 6.27
CA VAL A 36 3.72 -3.21 7.59
C VAL A 36 3.75 -2.04 8.57
N ASN A 37 4.28 -0.89 8.14
CA ASN A 37 4.35 0.29 9.00
C ASN A 37 2.96 0.86 9.29
N LEU A 38 2.10 0.91 8.29
CA LEU A 38 0.74 1.45 8.44
C LEU A 38 -0.06 0.66 9.47
N TYR A 39 -0.05 -0.65 9.36
CA TYR A 39 -0.90 -1.51 10.19
C TYR A 39 -0.16 -2.08 11.39
N GLN A 40 1.11 -1.74 11.57
CA GLN A 40 1.91 -2.18 12.72
C GLN A 40 1.86 -3.70 12.89
N THR A 41 2.13 -4.41 11.81
CA THR A 41 2.11 -5.87 11.78
C THR A 41 3.36 -6.40 11.10
N SER A 42 3.46 -7.71 10.92
CA SER A 42 4.62 -8.32 10.29
C SER A 42 4.46 -8.39 8.78
N ARG A 43 5.59 -8.47 8.07
CA ARG A 43 5.57 -8.67 6.62
C ARG A 43 4.89 -9.98 6.26
N GLN A 44 5.11 -11.04 7.04
CA GLN A 44 4.49 -12.35 6.82
C GLN A 44 2.96 -12.25 6.90
N ASN A 45 2.48 -11.48 7.87
CA ASN A 45 1.03 -11.30 8.04
C ASN A 45 0.43 -10.53 6.86
N ILE A 46 1.10 -9.48 6.40
CA ILE A 46 0.67 -8.74 5.21
C ILE A 46 0.62 -9.66 3.99
N GLU A 47 1.67 -10.44 3.77
CA GLU A 47 1.74 -11.36 2.63
C GLU A 47 0.64 -12.42 2.68
N LYS A 48 0.36 -12.93 3.86
CA LYS A 48 -0.71 -13.90 4.07
C LYS A 48 -2.08 -13.32 3.70
N HIS A 49 -2.36 -12.10 4.13
CA HIS A 49 -3.64 -11.46 3.81
C HIS A 49 -3.77 -11.15 2.33
N ILE A 50 -2.71 -10.67 1.69
CA ILE A 50 -2.71 -10.42 0.25
C ILE A 50 -3.01 -11.72 -0.52
N LYS A 51 -2.34 -12.79 -0.15
CA LYS A 51 -2.54 -14.09 -0.79
C LYS A 51 -3.99 -14.55 -0.67
N HIS A 52 -4.56 -14.47 0.53
CA HIS A 52 -5.93 -14.89 0.75
C HIS A 52 -6.94 -14.03 -0.01
N ILE A 53 -6.71 -12.72 -0.08
CA ILE A 53 -7.60 -11.83 -0.82
C ILE A 53 -7.68 -12.22 -2.29
N TYR A 54 -6.54 -12.52 -2.91
CA TYR A 54 -6.52 -12.94 -4.31
C TYR A 54 -7.06 -14.36 -4.50
N GLU A 55 -6.72 -15.29 -3.61
CA GLU A 55 -7.21 -16.66 -3.69
C GLU A 55 -8.71 -16.76 -3.54
N GLU A 56 -9.29 -15.93 -2.68
CA GLU A 56 -10.74 -15.91 -2.47
C GLU A 56 -11.49 -15.11 -3.52
N GLY A 57 -10.78 -14.49 -4.45
CA GLY A 57 -11.39 -13.71 -5.51
C GLY A 57 -11.97 -12.37 -5.07
N GLU A 58 -11.61 -11.90 -3.89
CA GLU A 58 -12.11 -10.64 -3.38
C GLU A 58 -11.66 -9.47 -4.27
N LEU A 59 -10.40 -9.49 -4.72
CA LEU A 59 -9.83 -8.49 -5.63
C LEU A 59 -9.04 -9.18 -6.73
N GLU A 60 -8.88 -8.50 -7.85
CA GLU A 60 -8.11 -9.00 -8.98
C GLU A 60 -6.70 -8.42 -8.96
N LEU A 61 -5.71 -9.29 -9.18
CA LEU A 61 -4.31 -8.93 -9.15
C LEU A 61 -3.97 -7.83 -10.14
N ASN A 62 -4.43 -7.97 -11.39
CA ASN A 62 -4.08 -7.03 -12.45
C ASN A 62 -4.71 -5.64 -12.26
N ARG A 63 -5.68 -5.51 -11.38
CA ARG A 63 -6.33 -4.22 -11.09
C ARG A 63 -5.86 -3.57 -9.80
N THR A 64 -5.22 -4.34 -8.93
CA THR A 64 -4.87 -3.87 -7.58
C THR A 64 -3.39 -3.91 -7.29
N CYS A 65 -2.59 -4.48 -8.18
CA CYS A 65 -1.15 -4.58 -8.00
C CYS A 65 -0.43 -4.05 -9.23
N ASN A 66 0.59 -3.26 -8.99
CA ASN A 66 1.46 -2.75 -10.06
C ASN A 66 2.90 -2.87 -9.60
N LYS A 67 3.77 -3.29 -10.50
CA LYS A 67 5.18 -3.47 -10.15
C LYS A 67 5.99 -2.28 -10.63
N LYS A 68 6.89 -1.80 -9.76
CA LYS A 68 7.80 -0.73 -10.11
C LYS A 68 9.23 -1.19 -9.95
N LEU A 69 10.06 -0.79 -10.89
CA LEU A 69 11.48 -1.10 -10.85
C LEU A 69 12.14 -0.09 -9.91
N GLN A 70 12.86 -0.61 -8.91
CA GLN A 70 13.58 0.22 -7.96
C GLN A 70 15.04 -0.21 -7.90
N VAL A 71 15.92 0.78 -7.73
CA VAL A 71 17.33 0.51 -7.49
C VAL A 71 17.54 0.44 -5.98
N GLN A 72 18.07 -0.68 -5.53
CA GLN A 72 18.34 -0.90 -4.11
C GLN A 72 19.83 -1.17 -3.91
N THR A 73 20.37 -0.65 -2.81
CA THR A 73 21.75 -0.92 -2.45
C THR A 73 21.81 -2.16 -1.56
N GLU A 74 22.51 -3.17 -2.05
CA GLU A 74 22.72 -4.41 -1.29
C GLU A 74 24.23 -4.59 -1.11
N GLY A 75 24.74 -4.31 0.08
CA GLY A 75 26.15 -4.26 0.35
C GLY A 75 26.79 -3.13 -0.44
N LYS A 76 27.76 -3.48 -1.33
CA LYS A 76 28.42 -2.51 -2.20
C LYS A 76 27.83 -2.47 -3.60
N ARG A 77 26.75 -3.20 -3.83
CA ARG A 77 26.16 -3.34 -5.17
C ARG A 77 24.84 -2.62 -5.24
N GLN A 78 24.55 -2.03 -6.39
CA GLN A 78 23.23 -1.55 -6.71
C GLN A 78 22.51 -2.58 -7.56
N VAL A 79 21.32 -2.96 -7.13
CA VAL A 79 20.53 -4.00 -7.77
C VAL A 79 19.18 -3.41 -8.14
N LYS A 80 18.72 -3.72 -9.36
CA LYS A 80 17.36 -3.34 -9.79
C LYS A 80 16.41 -4.46 -9.40
N ARG A 81 15.33 -4.10 -8.72
CA ARG A 81 14.31 -5.05 -8.30
C ARG A 81 12.93 -4.55 -8.66
N GLU A 82 12.06 -5.47 -9.07
CA GLU A 82 10.65 -5.16 -9.25
C GLU A 82 9.96 -5.25 -7.89
N VAL A 83 9.36 -4.13 -7.47
CA VAL A 83 8.68 -4.04 -6.18
C VAL A 83 7.19 -3.91 -6.44
N PRO A 84 6.37 -4.82 -5.90
CA PRO A 84 4.92 -4.71 -6.07
C PRO A 84 4.34 -3.60 -5.19
N TYR A 85 3.47 -2.82 -5.78
CA TYR A 85 2.69 -1.79 -5.10
C TYR A 85 1.22 -2.15 -5.20
N TYR A 86 0.48 -1.90 -4.15
CA TYR A 86 -0.94 -2.24 -4.04
C TYR A 86 -1.75 -0.97 -3.90
N ASN A 87 -2.89 -0.92 -4.59
CA ASN A 87 -3.70 0.29 -4.60
C ASN A 87 -4.60 0.39 -3.36
N LEU A 88 -5.39 1.47 -3.31
CA LEU A 88 -6.22 1.77 -2.15
C LEU A 88 -7.20 0.63 -1.82
N LYS A 89 -7.79 -0.02 -2.84
CA LYS A 89 -8.72 -1.12 -2.59
C LYS A 89 -8.05 -2.26 -1.83
N MET A 90 -6.83 -2.62 -2.22
CA MET A 90 -6.07 -3.66 -1.51
C MET A 90 -5.66 -3.18 -0.12
N ILE A 91 -5.21 -1.94 -0.01
CA ILE A 91 -4.82 -1.38 1.27
C ILE A 91 -5.95 -1.48 2.30
N ILE A 92 -7.15 -1.12 1.88
CA ILE A 92 -8.33 -1.16 2.75
C ILE A 92 -8.73 -2.60 3.06
N ALA A 93 -8.70 -3.48 2.06
CA ALA A 93 -9.05 -4.89 2.26
C ALA A 93 -8.14 -5.55 3.30
N ILE A 94 -6.83 -5.25 3.23
CA ILE A 94 -5.88 -5.74 4.22
C ILE A 94 -6.23 -5.19 5.60
N GLY A 95 -6.55 -3.91 5.68
CA GLY A 95 -6.90 -3.26 6.93
C GLY A 95 -8.09 -3.90 7.63
N TYR A 96 -9.12 -4.26 6.87
CA TYR A 96 -10.26 -4.96 7.44
C TYR A 96 -9.88 -6.33 7.99
N ARG A 97 -8.97 -7.03 7.32
CA ARG A 97 -8.52 -8.35 7.76
C ARG A 97 -7.65 -8.27 9.01
N VAL A 98 -6.85 -7.23 9.15
CA VAL A 98 -6.06 -7.02 10.39
C VAL A 98 -6.87 -6.31 11.46
N LYS A 99 -8.11 -5.93 11.18
CA LYS A 99 -9.01 -5.25 12.11
C LYS A 99 -8.40 -3.97 12.68
N SER A 100 -7.84 -3.16 11.80
CA SER A 100 -7.12 -1.95 12.19
C SER A 100 -8.03 -0.72 12.17
N SER A 101 -7.99 0.08 13.25
CA SER A 101 -8.67 1.37 13.28
C SER A 101 -8.04 2.36 12.30
N VAL A 102 -6.77 2.17 11.98
CA VAL A 102 -6.08 3.00 10.98
C VAL A 102 -6.69 2.83 9.61
N ALA A 103 -7.09 1.59 9.26
CA ALA A 103 -7.73 1.33 7.98
C ALA A 103 -9.03 2.11 7.82
N THR A 104 -9.83 2.19 8.88
CA THR A 104 -11.07 2.95 8.86
C THR A 104 -10.80 4.44 8.67
N SER A 105 -9.84 4.98 9.39
CA SER A 105 -9.44 6.39 9.26
C SER A 105 -8.95 6.69 7.85
N LEU A 106 -8.14 5.80 7.29
CA LEU A 106 -7.60 5.96 5.95
C LEU A 106 -8.71 5.94 4.91
N TRP A 107 -9.67 5.03 5.07
CA TRP A 107 -10.82 4.95 4.18
C TRP A 107 -11.62 6.25 4.18
N TYR A 108 -11.96 6.76 5.35
CA TYR A 108 -12.71 8.01 5.46
C TYR A 108 -11.96 9.17 4.82
N THR A 109 -10.67 9.29 5.09
CA THR A 109 -9.86 10.38 4.57
C THR A 109 -9.84 10.38 3.04
N PHE A 110 -9.47 9.26 2.44
CA PHE A 110 -9.29 9.21 0.99
C PHE A 110 -10.61 9.10 0.24
N SER A 111 -11.59 8.42 0.76
CA SER A 111 -12.90 8.34 0.13
C SER A 111 -13.60 9.68 0.11
N PHE A 112 -13.52 10.42 1.20
CA PHE A 112 -14.13 11.73 1.29
C PHE A 112 -13.51 12.71 0.31
N GLU A 113 -12.18 12.75 0.25
CA GLU A 113 -11.48 13.67 -0.63
C GLU A 113 -11.63 13.32 -2.10
N SER A 114 -11.72 12.04 -2.42
CA SER A 114 -11.85 11.58 -3.81
C SER A 114 -13.28 11.50 -4.29
N GLY A 115 -14.26 11.68 -3.40
CA GLY A 115 -15.68 11.60 -3.76
C GLY A 115 -16.19 10.19 -4.03
N ILE A 116 -15.53 9.18 -3.50
CA ILE A 116 -15.89 7.78 -3.71
C ILE A 116 -17.17 7.41 -2.94
N LEU A 117 -17.45 8.10 -1.85
CA LEU A 117 -18.61 7.80 -1.02
C LEU A 117 -19.95 8.15 -1.69
#